data_699a80c0425f970201b055f1509f2232
#
_entry.id   699a80c0425f970201b055f1509f2232
#
_cell.length_a   1.000
_cell.length_b   1.000
_cell.length_c   1.000
_cell.angle_alpha   90.00
_cell.angle_beta   90.00
_cell.angle_gamma   90.00
#
_symmetry.space_group_name_H-M   'P 1'
#
loop_
_entity.id
_entity.type
_entity.pdbx_description
1 polymer ?
#
loop_
_entity_poly.entity_id
_entity_poly.type
_entity_poly.pdbx_seq_one_letter_code
_entity_poly.pdbx_strand_id
1 'polypeptide(L)'
;MPSASLNIHKTNVHKIIHVAVAVIYYQDQFLLGYRSEKQHQGERFEFVGGKVDTDETPHQALIREVNEETGMDIRQNDALKLGNIEHDYGDKSVCLHVYQISLSAEQFAKYHRKTLGLENQPLIWATKSELLAKKFPLPEANITILSWLSLPTQLVITLPLSEFSHDPDPTQSWLDYHNKALPKHAWGYLRPKAELAGKDLALSLALAEQLLTKRPDIQAVLPLSIAQSLCKRKLNAQIIAGHLSQSELLAYDVNEDHNRFNLSDFNLPLIVSCHDKTSIQAANQLAKLRVSQLLPPVMAILLAPVLPTKSHPDQPALGWKDWSELAKLADAPVIALGGVAPTDLAEAQSFGAISVAGIRQFLEKFN
;
A
#
# COMPACT_ATOMS: atom_id res chain seq x y z
N MET A 1 -53.99 13.60 6.95
CA MET A 1 -52.77 12.87 6.58
C MET A 1 -51.69 13.88 6.29
N PRO A 2 -50.71 14.15 7.16
CA PRO A 2 -49.63 15.08 6.84
C PRO A 2 -48.54 14.29 6.06
N SER A 3 -48.15 14.88 4.94
CA SER A 3 -47.06 14.44 4.07
C SER A 3 -45.71 14.50 4.80
N ALA A 4 -45.04 13.38 4.92
CA ALA A 4 -43.66 13.32 5.40
C ALA A 4 -42.74 13.93 4.34
N SER A 5 -42.21 15.12 4.65
CA SER A 5 -41.15 15.75 3.87
C SER A 5 -39.85 14.94 4.07
N LEU A 6 -39.36 14.34 2.99
CA LEU A 6 -38.00 13.80 2.94
C LEU A 6 -37.01 14.94 3.21
N ASN A 7 -36.33 14.85 4.34
CA ASN A 7 -35.14 15.66 4.60
C ASN A 7 -34.00 15.16 3.66
N ILE A 8 -33.87 15.86 2.54
CA ILE A 8 -32.67 15.75 1.70
C ILE A 8 -31.53 16.37 2.52
N HIS A 9 -30.67 15.54 3.10
CA HIS A 9 -29.39 15.99 3.64
C HIS A 9 -28.64 16.70 2.50
N LYS A 10 -28.59 18.03 2.57
CA LYS A 10 -27.67 18.84 1.78
C LYS A 10 -26.26 18.40 2.19
N THR A 11 -25.59 17.60 1.37
CA THR A 11 -24.15 17.42 1.45
C THR A 11 -23.52 18.79 1.22
N ASN A 12 -23.03 19.41 2.27
CA ASN A 12 -22.17 20.57 2.16
C ASN A 12 -20.90 20.12 1.41
N VAL A 13 -20.80 20.47 0.15
CA VAL A 13 -19.57 20.25 -0.63
C VAL A 13 -18.53 21.24 -0.10
N HIS A 14 -17.77 20.83 0.90
CA HIS A 14 -16.64 21.61 1.39
C HIS A 14 -15.57 21.66 0.30
N LYS A 15 -14.93 22.82 0.13
CA LYS A 15 -13.76 22.95 -0.76
C LYS A 15 -12.67 22.02 -0.23
N ILE A 16 -12.16 21.11 -1.07
CA ILE A 16 -11.08 20.22 -0.71
C ILE A 16 -9.79 21.05 -0.56
N ILE A 17 -9.13 20.90 0.58
CA ILE A 17 -7.83 21.52 0.86
C ILE A 17 -6.75 20.51 0.46
N HIS A 18 -5.92 20.86 -0.52
CA HIS A 18 -4.78 20.05 -0.93
C HIS A 18 -3.59 20.33 -0.01
N VAL A 19 -2.92 19.28 0.44
CA VAL A 19 -1.77 19.33 1.36
C VAL A 19 -0.67 18.43 0.81
N ALA A 20 0.54 18.95 0.66
CA ALA A 20 1.73 18.16 0.32
C ALA A 20 2.35 17.62 1.61
N VAL A 21 2.62 16.32 1.66
CA VAL A 21 3.14 15.62 2.84
C VAL A 21 4.46 14.93 2.50
N ALA A 22 5.51 15.24 3.24
CA ALA A 22 6.86 14.72 3.08
C ALA A 22 7.16 13.64 4.13
N VAL A 23 7.21 12.38 3.72
CA VAL A 23 7.74 11.28 4.53
C VAL A 23 9.26 11.26 4.36
N ILE A 24 9.93 12.10 5.14
CA ILE A 24 11.40 12.26 5.09
C ILE A 24 12.04 11.19 5.96
N TYR A 25 13.01 10.45 5.40
CA TYR A 25 13.67 9.38 6.12
C TYR A 25 15.16 9.22 5.75
N TYR A 26 15.88 8.62 6.65
CA TYR A 26 17.23 8.09 6.42
C TYR A 26 17.35 6.74 7.13
N GLN A 27 17.63 5.67 6.37
CA GLN A 27 17.61 4.28 6.88
C GLN A 27 16.27 3.97 7.58
N ASP A 28 16.30 3.74 8.90
CA ASP A 28 15.12 3.43 9.72
C ASP A 28 14.58 4.63 10.52
N GLN A 29 15.10 5.83 10.26
CA GLN A 29 14.72 7.05 10.98
C GLN A 29 13.82 7.94 10.12
N PHE A 30 12.66 8.32 10.64
CA PHE A 30 11.65 9.15 9.99
C PHE A 30 11.47 10.46 10.74
N LEU A 31 11.43 11.57 10.02
CA LEU A 31 11.23 12.89 10.61
C LEU A 31 9.75 13.16 10.86
N LEU A 32 9.43 13.61 12.07
CA LEU A 32 8.11 14.11 12.44
C LEU A 32 8.24 15.51 13.05
N GLY A 33 7.24 16.36 12.75
CA GLY A 33 6.97 17.61 13.44
C GLY A 33 5.86 17.44 14.47
N TYR A 34 5.83 18.32 15.48
CA TYR A 34 4.76 18.34 16.49
C TYR A 34 3.83 19.53 16.25
N ARG A 35 2.54 19.25 16.13
CA ARG A 35 1.48 20.24 15.94
C ARG A 35 1.15 20.92 17.27
N SER A 36 1.16 22.26 17.28
CA SER A 36 0.76 23.00 18.45
C SER A 36 -0.74 22.83 18.76
N GLU A 37 -1.11 23.05 20.02
CA GLU A 37 -2.52 23.00 20.48
C GLU A 37 -3.48 23.88 19.65
N LYS A 38 -2.96 24.99 19.09
CA LYS A 38 -3.76 25.95 18.29
C LYS A 38 -4.08 25.46 16.87
N GLN A 39 -3.42 24.41 16.39
CA GLN A 39 -3.67 23.85 15.07
C GLN A 39 -4.81 22.85 15.09
N HIS A 40 -5.51 22.68 13.96
CA HIS A 40 -6.52 21.63 13.82
C HIS A 40 -5.89 20.26 14.08
N GLN A 41 -6.50 19.45 14.95
CA GLN A 41 -5.92 18.22 15.49
C GLN A 41 -4.54 18.45 16.15
N GLY A 42 -4.37 19.52 16.92
CA GLY A 42 -3.16 19.81 17.67
C GLY A 42 -2.78 18.72 18.67
N GLU A 43 -1.62 18.90 19.34
CA GLU A 43 -1.05 17.95 20.31
C GLU A 43 -0.75 16.55 19.72
N ARG A 44 -0.43 16.50 18.42
CA ARG A 44 -0.07 15.28 17.69
C ARG A 44 1.22 15.50 16.91
N PHE A 45 1.89 14.40 16.65
CA PHE A 45 2.97 14.38 15.67
C PHE A 45 2.41 14.23 14.27
N GLU A 46 3.12 14.76 13.28
CA GLU A 46 2.76 14.62 11.87
C GLU A 46 3.99 14.55 10.98
N PHE A 47 3.83 14.05 9.76
CA PHE A 47 4.84 14.22 8.74
C PHE A 47 4.90 15.69 8.29
N VAL A 48 6.10 16.18 7.99
CA VAL A 48 6.35 17.56 7.54
C VAL A 48 5.56 17.86 6.28
N GLY A 49 4.96 19.06 6.18
CA GLY A 49 4.22 19.44 4.99
C GLY A 49 3.12 20.46 5.26
N GLY A 50 2.57 21.01 4.19
CA GLY A 50 1.56 22.05 4.30
C GLY A 50 0.68 22.18 3.08
N LYS A 51 -0.10 23.27 3.05
CA LYS A 51 -1.09 23.50 1.99
C LYS A 51 -0.43 23.74 0.64
N VAL A 52 -1.06 23.22 -0.39
CA VAL A 52 -0.73 23.55 -1.78
C VAL A 52 -1.40 24.86 -2.13
N ASP A 53 -0.62 25.87 -2.50
CA ASP A 53 -1.14 27.17 -2.94
C ASP A 53 -1.71 27.11 -4.36
N THR A 54 -2.46 28.15 -4.74
CA THR A 54 -3.26 28.14 -5.99
C THR A 54 -2.39 28.01 -7.24
N ASP A 55 -1.16 28.54 -7.21
CA ASP A 55 -0.28 28.64 -8.37
C ASP A 55 0.89 27.63 -8.34
N GLU A 56 0.80 26.60 -7.50
CA GLU A 56 1.85 25.60 -7.39
C GLU A 56 1.31 24.16 -7.51
N THR A 57 2.17 23.26 -7.93
CA THR A 57 1.89 21.82 -7.91
C THR A 57 2.15 21.24 -6.51
N PRO A 58 1.58 20.08 -6.16
CA PRO A 58 1.87 19.42 -4.89
C PRO A 58 3.37 19.16 -4.65
N HIS A 59 4.14 18.90 -5.71
CA HIS A 59 5.60 18.72 -5.62
C HIS A 59 6.32 20.04 -5.32
N GLN A 60 5.88 21.17 -5.86
CA GLN A 60 6.44 22.49 -5.56
C GLN A 60 6.12 22.90 -4.12
N ALA A 61 4.86 22.70 -3.68
CA ALA A 61 4.46 22.87 -2.29
C ALA A 61 5.33 22.05 -1.33
N LEU A 62 5.56 20.77 -1.67
CA LEU A 62 6.41 19.87 -0.88
C LEU A 62 7.80 20.46 -0.62
N ILE A 63 8.47 20.96 -1.67
CA ILE A 63 9.81 21.53 -1.58
C ILE A 63 9.78 22.81 -0.72
N ARG A 64 8.79 23.67 -0.93
CA ARG A 64 8.63 24.92 -0.19
C ARG A 64 8.38 24.65 1.29
N GLU A 65 7.37 23.84 1.63
CA GLU A 65 6.98 23.54 3.01
C GLU A 65 8.10 22.84 3.80
N VAL A 66 8.78 21.88 3.20
CA VAL A 66 9.94 21.23 3.86
C VAL A 66 11.04 22.24 4.16
N ASN A 67 11.28 23.19 3.25
CA ASN A 67 12.27 24.23 3.50
C ASN A 67 11.80 25.23 4.58
N GLU A 68 10.56 25.69 4.54
CA GLU A 68 9.97 26.63 5.49
C GLU A 68 9.94 26.04 6.90
N GLU A 69 9.51 24.79 7.06
CA GLU A 69 9.40 24.16 8.37
C GLU A 69 10.76 23.70 8.94
N THR A 70 11.64 23.15 8.11
CA THR A 70 12.86 22.47 8.60
C THR A 70 14.18 23.13 8.20
N GLY A 71 14.15 23.99 7.18
CA GLY A 71 15.35 24.54 6.54
C GLY A 71 16.09 23.51 5.67
N MET A 72 15.47 22.36 5.34
CA MET A 72 16.05 21.37 4.44
C MET A 72 15.78 21.77 2.99
N ASP A 73 16.83 21.69 2.17
CA ASP A 73 16.69 21.77 0.71
C ASP A 73 16.63 20.35 0.15
N ILE A 74 15.46 19.99 -0.37
CA ILE A 74 15.18 18.66 -0.93
C ILE A 74 15.06 18.67 -2.48
N ARG A 75 15.41 19.77 -3.14
CA ARG A 75 15.28 19.89 -4.61
C ARG A 75 16.08 18.85 -5.41
N GLN A 76 17.13 18.30 -4.81
CA GLN A 76 18.00 17.29 -5.41
C GLN A 76 17.66 15.87 -4.96
N ASN A 77 16.67 15.70 -4.08
CA ASN A 77 16.24 14.40 -3.61
C ASN A 77 15.11 13.89 -4.51
N ASP A 78 15.11 12.58 -4.77
CA ASP A 78 13.96 11.94 -5.41
C ASP A 78 12.76 11.97 -4.45
N ALA A 79 11.65 12.51 -4.93
CA ALA A 79 10.37 12.52 -4.22
C ALA A 79 9.46 11.44 -4.83
N LEU A 80 9.48 10.25 -4.24
CA LEU A 80 8.66 9.12 -4.70
C LEU A 80 7.23 9.29 -4.20
N LYS A 81 6.27 9.44 -5.11
CA LYS A 81 4.85 9.51 -4.77
C LYS A 81 4.41 8.19 -4.13
N LEU A 82 3.88 8.25 -2.90
CA LEU A 82 3.22 7.11 -2.25
C LEU A 82 1.75 7.01 -2.63
N GLY A 83 1.06 8.15 -2.74
CA GLY A 83 -0.35 8.18 -3.11
C GLY A 83 -1.04 9.47 -2.71
N ASN A 84 -2.37 9.47 -2.81
CA ASN A 84 -3.22 10.55 -2.32
C ASN A 84 -4.21 9.99 -1.29
N ILE A 85 -4.48 10.76 -0.23
CA ILE A 85 -5.44 10.37 0.82
C ILE A 85 -6.49 11.46 0.91
N GLU A 86 -7.71 11.16 0.47
CA GLU A 86 -8.84 12.05 0.75
C GLU A 86 -9.46 11.69 2.09
N HIS A 87 -9.60 12.66 2.96
CA HIS A 87 -10.19 12.51 4.29
C HIS A 87 -11.14 13.66 4.59
N ASP A 88 -12.33 13.32 5.09
CA ASP A 88 -13.34 14.28 5.52
C ASP A 88 -13.39 14.33 7.05
N TYR A 89 -13.06 15.47 7.62
CA TYR A 89 -13.12 15.71 9.06
C TYR A 89 -14.51 16.22 9.53
N GLY A 90 -15.47 16.34 8.61
CA GLY A 90 -16.82 16.85 8.87
C GLY A 90 -16.93 18.38 8.79
N ASP A 91 -15.93 19.10 9.28
CA ASP A 91 -15.83 20.57 9.15
C ASP A 91 -15.05 21.00 7.90
N LYS A 92 -14.20 20.13 7.37
CA LYS A 92 -13.41 20.33 6.16
C LYS A 92 -12.96 19.00 5.55
N SER A 93 -12.78 19.00 4.23
CA SER A 93 -12.19 17.88 3.49
C SER A 93 -10.77 18.23 3.08
N VAL A 94 -9.86 17.25 3.19
CA VAL A 94 -8.45 17.37 2.79
C VAL A 94 -8.07 16.29 1.78
N CYS A 95 -7.12 16.63 0.90
CA CYS A 95 -6.45 15.67 0.04
C CYS A 95 -4.95 15.76 0.33
N LEU A 96 -4.38 14.73 0.96
CA LEU A 96 -2.97 14.64 1.24
C LEU A 96 -2.24 14.04 0.03
N HIS A 97 -1.31 14.76 -0.58
CA HIS A 97 -0.39 14.30 -1.60
C HIS A 97 0.89 13.82 -0.92
N VAL A 98 1.04 12.51 -0.77
CA VAL A 98 2.10 11.91 0.07
C VAL A 98 3.29 11.50 -0.77
N TYR A 99 4.47 11.99 -0.39
CA TYR A 99 5.74 11.68 -1.04
C TYR A 99 6.75 11.15 -0.02
N GLN A 100 7.53 10.15 -0.44
CA GLN A 100 8.64 9.61 0.33
C GLN A 100 9.95 10.21 -0.17
N ILE A 101 10.80 10.68 0.75
CA ILE A 101 12.05 11.38 0.44
C ILE A 101 13.18 10.75 1.25
N SER A 102 14.13 10.11 0.55
CA SER A 102 15.34 9.59 1.15
C SER A 102 16.39 10.68 1.28
N LEU A 103 16.94 10.86 2.48
CA LEU A 103 18.08 11.76 2.69
C LEU A 103 19.39 11.04 2.40
N SER A 104 20.39 11.83 1.97
CA SER A 104 21.76 11.36 1.98
C SER A 104 22.32 11.32 3.41
N ALA A 105 23.42 10.60 3.62
CA ALA A 105 24.10 10.56 4.92
C ALA A 105 24.55 11.95 5.39
N GLU A 106 24.95 12.81 4.45
CA GLU A 106 25.37 14.19 4.73
C GLU A 106 24.17 15.05 5.17
N GLN A 107 23.05 14.96 4.47
CA GLN A 107 21.81 15.66 4.85
C GLN A 107 21.35 15.20 6.23
N PHE A 108 21.31 13.89 6.49
CA PHE A 108 20.91 13.36 7.78
C PHE A 108 21.86 13.86 8.88
N ALA A 109 23.19 13.78 8.72
CA ALA A 109 24.16 14.27 9.68
C ALA A 109 23.98 15.76 10.02
N LYS A 110 23.56 16.56 9.04
CA LYS A 110 23.29 17.99 9.21
C LYS A 110 22.01 18.28 10.01
N TYR A 111 20.96 17.46 9.82
CA TYR A 111 19.62 17.78 10.33
C TYR A 111 19.16 16.91 11.51
N HIS A 112 19.73 15.72 11.72
CA HIS A 112 19.22 14.78 12.75
C HIS A 112 19.32 15.29 14.19
N ARG A 113 20.21 16.28 14.47
CA ARG A 113 20.35 16.87 15.79
C ARG A 113 19.44 18.08 16.02
N LYS A 114 18.74 18.54 15.00
CA LYS A 114 17.79 19.63 15.14
C LYS A 114 16.53 19.12 15.85
N THR A 115 16.22 19.75 16.98
CA THR A 115 15.02 19.42 17.79
C THR A 115 13.89 20.42 17.59
N LEU A 116 14.16 21.53 16.87
CA LEU A 116 13.19 22.57 16.54
C LEU A 116 13.26 22.88 15.05
N GLY A 117 12.12 23.04 14.44
CA GLY A 117 11.95 23.56 13.09
C GLY A 117 12.11 25.09 13.05
N LEU A 118 12.02 25.67 11.85
CA LEU A 118 12.14 27.12 11.66
C LEU A 118 10.91 27.89 12.18
N GLU A 119 9.77 27.22 12.30
CA GLU A 119 8.55 27.75 12.90
C GLU A 119 8.45 27.49 14.41
N ASN A 120 9.57 27.07 15.04
CA ASN A 120 9.67 26.69 16.46
C ASN A 120 8.86 25.45 16.85
N GLN A 121 8.35 24.68 15.89
CA GLN A 121 7.72 23.39 16.15
C GLN A 121 8.77 22.34 16.57
N PRO A 122 8.51 21.51 17.59
CA PRO A 122 9.40 20.41 17.94
C PRO A 122 9.54 19.42 16.78
N LEU A 123 10.78 18.99 16.52
CA LEU A 123 11.11 17.96 15.53
C LEU A 123 11.69 16.74 16.23
N ILE A 124 11.30 15.57 15.80
CA ILE A 124 11.84 14.30 16.29
C ILE A 124 12.14 13.35 15.14
N TRP A 125 13.07 12.43 15.39
CA TRP A 125 13.34 11.30 14.53
C TRP A 125 12.83 10.03 15.20
N ALA A 126 11.87 9.38 14.54
CA ALA A 126 11.22 8.16 15.03
C ALA A 126 11.67 6.96 14.19
N THR A 127 11.91 5.81 14.81
CA THR A 127 12.16 4.57 14.07
C THR A 127 10.87 4.06 13.41
N LYS A 128 11.02 3.29 12.33
CA LYS A 128 9.88 2.64 11.67
C LYS A 128 9.09 1.76 12.66
N SER A 129 9.78 1.04 13.53
CA SER A 129 9.16 0.20 14.55
C SER A 129 8.33 1.01 15.55
N GLU A 130 8.81 2.17 15.99
CA GLU A 130 8.07 3.08 16.88
C GLU A 130 6.82 3.65 16.20
N LEU A 131 6.93 4.02 14.91
CA LEU A 131 5.80 4.50 14.12
C LEU A 131 4.72 3.41 13.97
N LEU A 132 5.12 2.20 13.59
CA LEU A 132 4.20 1.07 13.41
C LEU A 132 3.59 0.60 14.74
N ALA A 133 4.32 0.74 15.85
CA ALA A 133 3.80 0.50 17.22
C ALA A 133 2.88 1.63 17.70
N LYS A 134 2.63 2.68 16.87
CA LYS A 134 1.79 3.84 17.20
C LYS A 134 2.24 4.57 18.47
N LYS A 135 3.56 4.62 18.71
CA LYS A 135 4.14 5.33 19.86
C LYS A 135 3.86 6.83 19.81
N PHE A 136 3.72 7.38 18.62
CA PHE A 136 3.43 8.77 18.36
C PHE A 136 1.99 8.92 17.88
N PRO A 137 1.14 9.72 18.56
CA PRO A 137 -0.21 10.01 18.08
C PRO A 137 -0.15 10.84 16.81
N LEU A 138 -0.72 10.33 15.72
CA LEU A 138 -0.80 11.00 14.42
C LEU A 138 -2.26 11.40 14.12
N PRO A 139 -2.50 12.44 13.28
CA PRO A 139 -3.83 12.72 12.72
C PRO A 139 -4.39 11.52 11.96
N GLU A 140 -5.72 11.38 11.92
CA GLU A 140 -6.39 10.23 11.32
C GLU A 140 -5.96 9.98 9.87
N ALA A 141 -5.88 11.02 9.05
CA ALA A 141 -5.43 10.91 7.66
C ALA A 141 -3.99 10.35 7.53
N ASN A 142 -3.12 10.58 8.54
CA ASN A 142 -1.74 10.08 8.53
C ASN A 142 -1.65 8.58 8.89
N ILE A 143 -2.70 7.97 9.47
CA ILE A 143 -2.69 6.53 9.83
C ILE A 143 -2.54 5.65 8.58
N THR A 144 -3.13 6.04 7.46
CA THR A 144 -2.97 5.34 6.18
C THR A 144 -1.51 5.29 5.75
N ILE A 145 -0.73 6.36 5.98
CA ILE A 145 0.70 6.41 5.66
C ILE A 145 1.47 5.32 6.41
N LEU A 146 1.12 5.03 7.68
CA LEU A 146 1.77 3.96 8.43
C LEU A 146 1.59 2.59 7.77
N SER A 147 0.40 2.31 7.23
CA SER A 147 0.17 1.07 6.47
C SER A 147 1.04 1.02 5.21
N TRP A 148 1.19 2.13 4.50
CA TRP A 148 2.06 2.22 3.33
C TRP A 148 3.55 2.05 3.68
N LEU A 149 3.99 2.62 4.81
CA LEU A 149 5.37 2.44 5.29
C LEU A 149 5.68 1.00 5.73
N SER A 150 4.67 0.19 6.06
CA SER A 150 4.90 -1.22 6.40
C SER A 150 5.26 -2.08 5.19
N LEU A 151 4.98 -1.63 3.95
CA LEU A 151 5.25 -2.39 2.74
C LEU A 151 6.73 -2.80 2.63
N PRO A 152 7.00 -4.03 2.18
CA PRO A 152 8.35 -4.49 1.90
C PRO A 152 8.85 -3.95 0.55
N THR A 153 10.13 -4.03 0.30
CA THR A 153 10.70 -3.73 -1.02
C THR A 153 10.47 -4.86 -2.04
N GLN A 154 10.11 -6.05 -1.57
CA GLN A 154 9.88 -7.24 -2.39
C GLN A 154 8.68 -8.02 -1.88
N LEU A 155 7.79 -8.43 -2.80
CA LEU A 155 6.66 -9.32 -2.53
C LEU A 155 6.83 -10.60 -3.35
N VAL A 156 7.00 -11.73 -2.65
CA VAL A 156 7.16 -13.04 -3.30
C VAL A 156 5.78 -13.65 -3.57
N ILE A 157 5.54 -14.14 -4.77
CA ILE A 157 4.28 -14.80 -5.14
C ILE A 157 4.55 -16.30 -5.29
N THR A 158 3.72 -17.16 -4.69
CA THR A 158 3.85 -18.62 -4.83
C THR A 158 3.53 -19.07 -6.24
N LEU A 159 4.14 -20.16 -6.65
CA LEU A 159 3.78 -20.89 -7.88
C LEU A 159 2.33 -21.42 -7.77
N PRO A 160 1.59 -21.49 -8.87
CA PRO A 160 0.30 -22.14 -8.89
C PRO A 160 0.46 -23.67 -8.72
N LEU A 161 -0.55 -24.34 -8.17
CA LEU A 161 -0.55 -25.78 -7.96
C LEU A 161 -0.36 -26.58 -9.25
N SER A 162 -0.80 -26.01 -10.39
CA SER A 162 -0.64 -26.64 -11.72
C SER A 162 0.81 -26.89 -12.13
N GLU A 163 1.78 -26.16 -11.58
CA GLU A 163 3.23 -26.40 -11.85
C GLU A 163 3.71 -27.75 -11.28
N PHE A 164 2.95 -28.35 -10.36
CA PHE A 164 3.24 -29.63 -9.71
C PHE A 164 2.34 -30.74 -10.19
N SER A 165 1.55 -30.54 -11.27
CA SER A 165 0.54 -31.51 -11.74
C SER A 165 1.11 -32.84 -12.18
N HIS A 166 2.40 -32.92 -12.49
CA HIS A 166 3.08 -34.15 -12.90
C HIS A 166 3.68 -34.96 -11.73
N ASP A 167 3.65 -34.38 -10.51
CA ASP A 167 4.18 -35.04 -9.32
C ASP A 167 3.18 -36.09 -8.78
N PRO A 168 3.64 -37.16 -8.11
CA PRO A 168 2.75 -38.16 -7.51
C PRO A 168 1.75 -37.59 -6.51
N ASP A 169 2.16 -36.57 -5.74
CA ASP A 169 1.29 -35.78 -4.84
C ASP A 169 1.56 -34.29 -5.07
N PRO A 170 0.80 -33.65 -5.98
CA PRO A 170 0.96 -32.24 -6.30
C PRO A 170 0.82 -31.31 -5.09
N THR A 171 -0.03 -31.64 -4.13
CA THR A 171 -0.29 -30.82 -2.96
C THR A 171 0.87 -30.85 -1.99
N GLN A 172 1.41 -32.02 -1.72
CA GLN A 172 2.59 -32.18 -0.88
C GLN A 172 3.84 -31.56 -1.54
N SER A 173 4.03 -31.78 -2.84
CA SER A 173 5.13 -31.16 -3.60
C SER A 173 5.06 -29.64 -3.56
N TRP A 174 3.88 -29.04 -3.72
CA TRP A 174 3.69 -27.60 -3.60
C TRP A 174 4.07 -27.08 -2.21
N LEU A 175 3.64 -27.77 -1.16
CA LEU A 175 3.95 -27.41 0.23
C LEU A 175 5.46 -27.50 0.52
N ASP A 176 6.08 -28.60 0.14
CA ASP A 176 7.50 -28.86 0.42
C ASP A 176 8.41 -27.90 -0.36
N TYR A 177 8.02 -27.59 -1.62
CA TYR A 177 8.73 -26.61 -2.43
C TYR A 177 8.67 -25.24 -1.77
N HIS A 178 7.48 -24.71 -1.49
CA HIS A 178 7.35 -23.34 -0.95
C HIS A 178 7.85 -23.23 0.50
N ASN A 179 7.77 -24.29 1.30
CA ASN A 179 8.38 -24.32 2.61
C ASN A 179 9.89 -24.05 2.56
N LYS A 180 10.57 -24.51 1.50
CA LYS A 180 12.00 -24.31 1.29
C LYS A 180 12.30 -23.04 0.49
N ALA A 181 11.51 -22.76 -0.57
CA ALA A 181 11.78 -21.71 -1.57
C ALA A 181 11.42 -20.30 -1.12
N LEU A 182 10.53 -20.14 -0.17
CA LEU A 182 10.19 -18.80 0.34
C LEU A 182 11.33 -18.26 1.21
N PRO A 183 11.87 -17.08 0.92
CA PRO A 183 12.88 -16.44 1.77
C PRO A 183 12.40 -16.31 3.22
N LYS A 184 13.34 -16.28 4.16
CA LYS A 184 13.02 -16.06 5.58
C LYS A 184 12.41 -14.67 5.79
N HIS A 185 11.36 -14.61 6.62
CA HIS A 185 10.65 -13.37 6.94
C HIS A 185 10.07 -12.65 5.72
N ALA A 186 9.83 -13.38 4.61
CA ALA A 186 9.29 -12.78 3.40
C ALA A 186 7.83 -12.32 3.57
N TRP A 187 7.45 -11.27 2.84
CA TRP A 187 6.07 -11.05 2.50
C TRP A 187 5.72 -11.95 1.31
N GLY A 188 4.80 -12.87 1.53
CA GLY A 188 4.39 -13.86 0.55
C GLY A 188 2.94 -13.70 0.12
N TYR A 189 2.69 -13.49 -1.17
CA TYR A 189 1.35 -13.66 -1.71
C TYR A 189 1.12 -15.14 -2.00
N LEU A 190 0.44 -15.80 -1.06
CA LEU A 190 0.17 -17.24 -1.12
C LEU A 190 -1.06 -17.49 -1.98
N ARG A 191 -0.83 -17.96 -3.21
CA ARG A 191 -1.83 -18.08 -4.25
C ARG A 191 -1.71 -19.42 -4.97
N PRO A 192 -2.19 -20.55 -4.37
CA PRO A 192 -2.11 -21.86 -4.98
C PRO A 192 -2.84 -21.98 -6.32
N LYS A 193 -3.91 -21.17 -6.55
CA LYS A 193 -4.76 -21.23 -7.75
C LYS A 193 -5.36 -22.62 -8.00
N ALA A 194 -5.75 -23.32 -6.94
CA ALA A 194 -6.35 -24.65 -7.05
C ALA A 194 -7.71 -24.61 -7.77
N GLU A 195 -8.39 -23.47 -7.77
CA GLU A 195 -9.67 -23.23 -8.42
C GLU A 195 -9.60 -23.42 -9.95
N LEU A 196 -8.46 -23.03 -10.56
CA LEU A 196 -8.24 -23.18 -12.01
C LEU A 196 -8.15 -24.64 -12.47
N ALA A 197 -7.93 -25.56 -11.53
CA ALA A 197 -7.94 -27.01 -11.79
C ALA A 197 -9.31 -27.66 -11.51
N GLY A 198 -10.38 -26.87 -11.37
CA GLY A 198 -11.69 -27.36 -10.96
C GLY A 198 -11.75 -27.88 -9.53
N LYS A 199 -10.72 -27.59 -8.75
CA LYS A 199 -10.58 -27.97 -7.34
C LYS A 199 -10.67 -26.73 -6.48
N ASP A 200 -11.53 -26.78 -5.66
CA ASP A 200 -12.18 -26.09 -4.58
C ASP A 200 -11.31 -25.02 -3.86
N LEU A 201 -11.94 -23.89 -3.53
CA LEU A 201 -11.49 -22.90 -2.56
C LEU A 201 -10.99 -23.57 -1.25
N ALA A 202 -11.61 -24.69 -0.84
CA ALA A 202 -11.20 -25.48 0.32
C ALA A 202 -9.76 -25.99 0.21
N LEU A 203 -9.31 -26.40 -0.96
CA LEU A 203 -7.93 -26.86 -1.15
C LEU A 203 -6.94 -25.70 -1.07
N SER A 204 -7.23 -24.57 -1.72
CA SER A 204 -6.40 -23.36 -1.62
C SER A 204 -6.30 -22.86 -0.17
N LEU A 205 -7.40 -22.92 0.57
CA LEU A 205 -7.45 -22.59 1.99
C LEU A 205 -6.56 -23.53 2.82
N ALA A 206 -6.69 -24.85 2.60
CA ALA A 206 -5.91 -25.85 3.33
C ALA A 206 -4.40 -25.73 3.06
N LEU A 207 -4.01 -25.47 1.81
CA LEU A 207 -2.60 -25.26 1.44
C LEU A 207 -2.02 -24.01 2.08
N ALA A 208 -2.76 -22.89 2.05
CA ALA A 208 -2.32 -21.67 2.69
C ALA A 208 -2.16 -21.85 4.21
N GLU A 209 -3.13 -22.47 4.88
CA GLU A 209 -3.10 -22.76 6.32
C GLU A 209 -1.91 -23.65 6.71
N GLN A 210 -1.68 -24.73 5.96
CA GLN A 210 -0.56 -25.65 6.22
C GLN A 210 0.80 -24.97 6.01
N LEU A 211 0.94 -24.17 4.95
CA LEU A 211 2.18 -23.45 4.68
C LEU A 211 2.47 -22.42 5.78
N LEU A 212 1.48 -21.63 6.21
CA LEU A 212 1.64 -20.67 7.30
C LEU A 212 1.95 -21.33 8.63
N THR A 213 1.39 -22.51 8.89
CA THR A 213 1.72 -23.30 10.09
C THR A 213 3.18 -23.76 10.07
N LYS A 214 3.71 -24.17 8.91
CA LYS A 214 5.12 -24.59 8.73
C LYS A 214 6.09 -23.40 8.73
N ARG A 215 5.63 -22.23 8.29
CA ARG A 215 6.42 -21.00 8.12
C ARG A 215 5.82 -19.85 8.95
N PRO A 216 5.95 -19.87 10.28
CA PRO A 216 5.45 -18.82 11.16
C PRO A 216 6.15 -17.47 10.98
N ASP A 217 7.26 -17.43 10.25
CA ASP A 217 8.03 -16.25 9.92
C ASP A 217 7.47 -15.46 8.73
N ILE A 218 6.55 -16.02 7.94
CA ILE A 218 5.99 -15.39 6.74
C ILE A 218 4.87 -14.39 7.10
N GLN A 219 4.94 -13.22 6.46
CA GLN A 219 3.86 -12.25 6.44
C GLN A 219 3.02 -12.48 5.18
N ALA A 220 1.76 -12.89 5.34
CA ALA A 220 0.97 -13.40 4.23
C ALA A 220 0.00 -12.36 3.65
N VAL A 221 0.03 -12.22 2.33
CA VAL A 221 -1.05 -11.68 1.51
C VAL A 221 -1.82 -12.87 0.94
N LEU A 222 -3.13 -12.86 1.03
CA LEU A 222 -3.99 -13.97 0.60
C LEU A 222 -5.11 -13.47 -0.31
N PRO A 223 -5.60 -14.26 -1.28
CA PRO A 223 -6.87 -13.98 -1.94
C PRO A 223 -7.94 -13.63 -0.89
N LEU A 224 -8.78 -12.63 -1.15
CA LEU A 224 -9.69 -12.08 -0.14
C LEU A 224 -10.56 -13.16 0.52
N SER A 225 -11.11 -14.08 -0.27
CA SER A 225 -11.97 -15.18 0.22
C SER A 225 -11.23 -16.11 1.22
N ILE A 226 -9.94 -16.36 0.97
CA ILE A 226 -9.08 -17.15 1.86
C ILE A 226 -8.73 -16.33 3.11
N ALA A 227 -8.35 -15.06 2.95
CA ALA A 227 -8.05 -14.17 4.06
C ALA A 227 -9.23 -14.06 5.04
N GLN A 228 -10.44 -13.81 4.54
CA GLN A 228 -11.67 -13.75 5.34
C GLN A 228 -11.93 -15.05 6.13
N SER A 229 -11.64 -16.19 5.53
CA SER A 229 -11.82 -17.49 6.18
C SER A 229 -10.78 -17.76 7.26
N LEU A 230 -9.51 -17.40 7.03
CA LEU A 230 -8.40 -17.65 7.96
C LEU A 230 -8.29 -16.60 9.07
N CYS A 231 -8.75 -15.37 8.87
CA CYS A 231 -8.74 -14.32 9.90
C CYS A 231 -9.50 -14.71 11.19
N LYS A 232 -10.44 -15.64 11.07
CA LYS A 232 -11.19 -16.19 12.21
C LYS A 232 -10.42 -17.27 13.00
N ARG A 233 -9.20 -17.62 12.55
CA ARG A 233 -8.37 -18.70 13.11
C ARG A 233 -7.11 -18.15 13.80
N LYS A 234 -6.32 -19.03 14.44
CA LYS A 234 -5.08 -18.66 15.16
C LYS A 234 -3.97 -18.03 14.27
N LEU A 235 -4.07 -18.15 12.95
CA LEU A 235 -3.11 -17.62 11.98
C LEU A 235 -3.30 -16.13 11.66
N ASN A 236 -4.23 -15.47 12.30
CA ASN A 236 -4.58 -14.07 12.04
C ASN A 236 -3.36 -13.11 12.07
N ALA A 237 -2.42 -13.31 12.99
CA ALA A 237 -1.25 -12.45 13.14
C ALA A 237 -0.28 -12.48 11.93
N GLN A 238 -0.32 -13.54 11.11
CA GLN A 238 0.52 -13.66 9.91
C GLN A 238 -0.16 -13.06 8.67
N ILE A 239 -1.49 -12.88 8.69
CA ILE A 239 -2.24 -12.37 7.54
C ILE A 239 -2.25 -10.85 7.63
N ILE A 240 -1.55 -10.20 6.70
CA ILE A 240 -1.34 -8.75 6.71
C ILE A 240 -2.21 -8.00 5.72
N ALA A 241 -2.68 -8.67 4.68
CA ALA A 241 -3.59 -8.08 3.70
C ALA A 241 -4.43 -9.13 2.96
N GLY A 242 -5.62 -8.74 2.55
CA GLY A 242 -6.40 -9.44 1.53
C GLY A 242 -6.06 -8.93 0.14
N HIS A 243 -6.10 -9.80 -0.87
CA HIS A 243 -5.87 -9.42 -2.26
C HIS A 243 -7.15 -9.54 -3.07
N LEU A 244 -7.43 -8.51 -3.87
CA LEU A 244 -8.45 -8.50 -4.92
C LEU A 244 -7.78 -8.57 -6.29
N SER A 245 -8.21 -9.51 -7.11
CA SER A 245 -7.90 -9.50 -8.55
C SER A 245 -8.60 -8.32 -9.24
N GLN A 246 -8.15 -7.96 -10.44
CA GLN A 246 -8.82 -6.91 -11.23
C GLN A 246 -10.29 -7.23 -11.47
N SER A 247 -10.62 -8.49 -11.77
CA SER A 247 -12.01 -8.90 -12.01
C SER A 247 -12.90 -8.78 -10.77
N GLU A 248 -12.36 -9.11 -9.59
CA GLU A 248 -13.05 -8.92 -8.31
C GLU A 248 -13.22 -7.45 -7.97
N LEU A 249 -12.17 -6.64 -8.21
CA LEU A 249 -12.21 -5.20 -8.01
C LEU A 249 -13.24 -4.50 -8.90
N LEU A 250 -13.28 -4.84 -10.20
CA LEU A 250 -14.23 -4.26 -11.15
C LEU A 250 -15.66 -4.75 -10.95
N ALA A 251 -15.85 -5.94 -10.34
CA ALA A 251 -17.15 -6.46 -9.98
C ALA A 251 -17.67 -5.88 -8.65
N TYR A 252 -16.84 -5.14 -7.91
CA TYR A 252 -17.22 -4.48 -6.67
C TYR A 252 -17.84 -3.11 -6.98
N ASP A 253 -19.16 -2.96 -6.77
CA ASP A 253 -19.82 -1.66 -6.85
C ASP A 253 -19.83 -1.00 -5.47
N VAL A 254 -19.20 0.14 -5.37
CA VAL A 254 -19.12 0.93 -4.12
C VAL A 254 -20.49 1.48 -3.67
N ASN A 255 -21.48 1.49 -4.56
CA ASN A 255 -22.84 2.02 -4.33
C ASN A 255 -23.87 0.93 -4.01
N GLU A 256 -23.51 -0.37 -4.08
CA GLU A 256 -24.43 -1.47 -3.82
C GLU A 256 -24.19 -2.14 -2.46
N ASP A 257 -25.23 -2.25 -1.64
CA ASP A 257 -25.19 -2.92 -0.33
C ASP A 257 -25.02 -4.46 -0.44
N HIS A 258 -25.19 -5.04 -1.63
CA HIS A 258 -25.21 -6.48 -1.87
C HIS A 258 -24.01 -6.99 -2.67
N ASN A 259 -22.85 -6.38 -2.48
CA ASN A 259 -21.62 -6.84 -3.11
C ASN A 259 -21.28 -8.28 -2.73
N ARG A 260 -20.82 -9.06 -3.70
CA ARG A 260 -20.38 -10.47 -3.54
C ARG A 260 -19.33 -10.64 -2.43
N PHE A 261 -18.56 -9.58 -2.13
CA PHE A 261 -17.59 -9.52 -1.06
C PHE A 261 -18.01 -8.45 -0.05
N ASN A 262 -18.31 -8.84 1.18
CA ASN A 262 -18.51 -7.88 2.25
C ASN A 262 -17.17 -7.29 2.67
N LEU A 263 -16.78 -6.16 2.07
CA LEU A 263 -15.53 -5.47 2.38
C LEU A 263 -15.63 -4.60 3.64
N SER A 264 -16.84 -4.24 4.06
CA SER A 264 -17.06 -3.45 5.30
C SER A 264 -16.69 -4.21 6.55
N ASP A 265 -16.80 -5.56 6.54
CA ASP A 265 -16.43 -6.42 7.68
C ASP A 265 -14.96 -6.89 7.61
N PHE A 266 -14.23 -6.56 6.54
CA PHE A 266 -12.86 -6.99 6.37
C PHE A 266 -11.89 -5.99 7.02
N ASN A 267 -11.45 -6.30 8.22
CA ASN A 267 -10.62 -5.42 9.06
C ASN A 267 -9.11 -5.64 8.87
N LEU A 268 -8.67 -5.87 7.63
CA LEU A 268 -7.26 -5.87 7.21
C LEU A 268 -7.08 -4.99 5.97
N PRO A 269 -5.86 -4.50 5.73
CA PRO A 269 -5.53 -3.80 4.48
C PRO A 269 -5.83 -4.63 3.24
N LEU A 270 -6.00 -3.95 2.10
CA LEU A 270 -6.18 -4.59 0.80
C LEU A 270 -4.99 -4.30 -0.13
N ILE A 271 -4.59 -5.29 -0.90
CA ILE A 271 -3.75 -5.14 -2.08
C ILE A 271 -4.62 -5.48 -3.29
N VAL A 272 -4.59 -4.65 -4.33
CA VAL A 272 -5.45 -4.84 -5.51
C VAL A 272 -4.62 -4.97 -6.78
N SER A 273 -5.02 -5.84 -7.70
CA SER A 273 -4.37 -5.95 -9.01
C SER A 273 -5.02 -5.03 -10.03
N CYS A 274 -4.20 -4.27 -10.75
CA CYS A 274 -4.61 -3.38 -11.84
C CYS A 274 -3.76 -3.62 -13.08
N HIS A 275 -4.37 -3.44 -14.27
CA HIS A 275 -3.68 -3.61 -15.55
C HIS A 275 -3.88 -2.41 -16.50
N ASP A 276 -4.79 -1.48 -16.15
CA ASP A 276 -5.22 -0.37 -16.99
C ASP A 276 -5.75 0.79 -16.15
N LYS A 277 -6.08 1.89 -16.82
CA LYS A 277 -6.62 3.10 -16.20
C LYS A 277 -7.95 2.84 -15.46
N THR A 278 -8.82 2.00 -16.02
CA THR A 278 -10.15 1.71 -15.44
C THR A 278 -10.01 1.01 -14.08
N SER A 279 -9.15 0.00 -14.01
CA SER A 279 -8.90 -0.71 -12.75
C SER A 279 -8.19 0.16 -11.71
N ILE A 280 -7.30 1.07 -12.12
CA ILE A 280 -6.69 2.06 -11.20
C ILE A 280 -7.76 3.02 -10.65
N GLN A 281 -8.67 3.49 -11.48
CA GLN A 281 -9.76 4.34 -11.02
C GLN A 281 -10.68 3.62 -10.02
N ALA A 282 -11.00 2.35 -10.26
CA ALA A 282 -11.75 1.53 -9.30
C ALA A 282 -10.97 1.33 -7.99
N ALA A 283 -9.66 1.11 -8.05
CA ALA A 283 -8.80 1.02 -6.87
C ALA A 283 -8.77 2.32 -6.06
N ASN A 284 -8.72 3.48 -6.73
CA ASN A 284 -8.77 4.79 -6.08
C ASN A 284 -10.12 5.03 -5.40
N GLN A 285 -11.23 4.65 -6.05
CA GLN A 285 -12.58 4.74 -5.44
C GLN A 285 -12.69 3.85 -4.19
N LEU A 286 -12.18 2.62 -4.27
CA LEU A 286 -12.14 1.72 -3.11
C LEU A 286 -11.24 2.27 -1.99
N ALA A 287 -10.08 2.85 -2.32
CA ALA A 287 -9.20 3.47 -1.33
C ALA A 287 -9.90 4.62 -0.59
N LYS A 288 -10.56 5.51 -1.33
CA LYS A 288 -11.35 6.62 -0.77
C LYS A 288 -12.48 6.12 0.13
N LEU A 289 -13.24 5.12 -0.32
CA LEU A 289 -14.32 4.52 0.46
C LEU A 289 -13.80 3.95 1.79
N ARG A 290 -12.71 3.17 1.77
CA ARG A 290 -12.17 2.57 2.99
C ARG A 290 -11.67 3.61 3.99
N VAL A 291 -11.03 4.69 3.52
CA VAL A 291 -10.61 5.81 4.36
C VAL A 291 -11.81 6.51 4.98
N SER A 292 -12.88 6.78 4.22
CA SER A 292 -14.10 7.43 4.72
C SER A 292 -14.85 6.59 5.76
N GLN A 293 -14.71 5.26 5.69
CA GLN A 293 -15.29 4.32 6.64
C GLN A 293 -14.35 3.97 7.80
N LEU A 294 -13.19 4.61 7.92
CA LEU A 294 -12.16 4.33 8.91
C LEU A 294 -11.68 2.87 8.90
N LEU A 295 -11.77 2.21 7.75
CA LEU A 295 -11.28 0.85 7.54
C LEU A 295 -9.79 0.86 7.18
N PRO A 296 -9.07 -0.27 7.42
CA PRO A 296 -7.71 -0.42 6.95
C PRO A 296 -7.62 -0.16 5.43
N PRO A 297 -6.62 0.59 4.95
CA PRO A 297 -6.62 1.16 3.60
C PRO A 297 -6.38 0.14 2.48
N VAL A 298 -6.55 0.56 1.24
CA VAL A 298 -5.84 -0.03 0.12
C VAL A 298 -4.35 0.29 0.33
N MET A 299 -3.59 -0.75 0.64
CA MET A 299 -2.20 -0.67 1.05
C MET A 299 -1.27 -0.54 -0.17
N ALA A 300 -1.62 -1.22 -1.27
CA ALA A 300 -0.87 -1.16 -2.51
C ALA A 300 -1.70 -1.59 -3.73
N ILE A 301 -1.24 -1.17 -4.89
CA ILE A 301 -1.72 -1.60 -6.20
C ILE A 301 -0.62 -2.44 -6.86
N LEU A 302 -0.90 -3.70 -7.19
CA LEU A 302 -0.07 -4.53 -8.06
C LEU A 302 -0.37 -4.15 -9.51
N LEU A 303 0.51 -3.37 -10.14
CA LEU A 303 0.35 -2.95 -11.53
C LEU A 303 1.19 -3.82 -12.46
N ALA A 304 0.54 -4.49 -13.40
CA ALA A 304 1.13 -5.51 -14.26
C ALA A 304 0.54 -5.51 -15.69
N PRO A 305 1.25 -6.11 -16.66
CA PRO A 305 2.65 -6.53 -16.59
C PRO A 305 3.62 -5.43 -17.01
N VAL A 306 4.74 -5.27 -16.29
CA VAL A 306 5.79 -4.31 -16.68
C VAL A 306 6.53 -4.80 -17.92
N LEU A 307 7.06 -6.05 -17.84
CA LEU A 307 7.83 -6.70 -18.90
C LEU A 307 7.12 -7.99 -19.35
N PRO A 308 7.48 -8.58 -20.51
CA PRO A 308 6.91 -9.84 -20.97
C PRO A 308 7.02 -10.95 -19.92
N THR A 309 5.97 -11.74 -19.74
CA THR A 309 5.93 -12.78 -18.70
C THR A 309 5.58 -14.14 -19.28
N LYS A 310 6.19 -15.20 -18.72
CA LYS A 310 5.87 -16.58 -19.09
C LYS A 310 4.46 -17.01 -18.64
N SER A 311 3.91 -16.37 -17.63
CA SER A 311 2.60 -16.70 -17.08
C SER A 311 1.44 -16.20 -17.93
N HIS A 312 1.67 -15.19 -18.77
CA HIS A 312 0.69 -14.59 -19.69
C HIS A 312 1.41 -14.16 -20.97
N PRO A 313 1.87 -15.11 -21.80
CA PRO A 313 2.69 -14.81 -22.98
C PRO A 313 1.97 -13.96 -24.04
N ASP A 314 0.65 -14.06 -24.09
CA ASP A 314 -0.21 -13.36 -25.06
C ASP A 314 -0.61 -11.94 -24.61
N GLN A 315 -0.29 -11.54 -23.37
CA GLN A 315 -0.54 -10.18 -22.90
C GLN A 315 0.63 -9.27 -23.24
N PRO A 316 0.41 -8.16 -23.99
CA PRO A 316 1.47 -7.20 -24.25
C PRO A 316 1.94 -6.57 -22.93
N ALA A 317 3.25 -6.47 -22.77
CA ALA A 317 3.84 -5.75 -21.67
C ALA A 317 3.69 -4.24 -21.87
N LEU A 318 3.49 -3.51 -20.78
CA LEU A 318 3.39 -2.04 -20.79
C LEU A 318 4.73 -1.37 -21.12
N GLY A 319 5.85 -1.99 -20.70
CA GLY A 319 7.12 -1.31 -20.61
C GLY A 319 7.14 -0.25 -19.49
N TRP A 320 8.31 0.12 -19.03
CA TRP A 320 8.45 1.04 -17.89
C TRP A 320 7.79 2.40 -18.10
N LYS A 321 7.85 2.94 -19.35
CA LYS A 321 7.29 4.27 -19.65
C LYS A 321 5.78 4.31 -19.47
N ASP A 322 5.04 3.43 -20.15
CA ASP A 322 3.58 3.42 -20.09
C ASP A 322 3.10 2.94 -18.71
N TRP A 323 3.86 2.03 -18.08
CA TRP A 323 3.63 1.62 -16.70
C TRP A 323 3.71 2.81 -15.73
N SER A 324 4.73 3.67 -15.87
CA SER A 324 4.89 4.86 -15.04
C SER A 324 3.75 5.86 -15.22
N GLU A 325 3.27 6.05 -16.46
CA GLU A 325 2.12 6.94 -16.69
C GLU A 325 0.85 6.42 -16.01
N LEU A 326 0.65 5.12 -15.97
CA LEU A 326 -0.45 4.51 -15.20
C LEU A 326 -0.22 4.64 -13.68
N ALA A 327 0.99 4.38 -13.20
CA ALA A 327 1.33 4.47 -11.78
C ALA A 327 1.09 5.87 -11.20
N LYS A 328 1.31 6.94 -11.98
CA LYS A 328 1.02 8.33 -11.59
C LYS A 328 -0.45 8.58 -11.24
N LEU A 329 -1.37 7.78 -11.83
CA LEU A 329 -2.82 7.90 -11.58
C LEU A 329 -3.25 7.25 -10.27
N ALA A 330 -2.40 6.46 -9.64
CA ALA A 330 -2.73 5.71 -8.43
C ALA A 330 -2.76 6.62 -7.18
N ASP A 331 -3.73 6.36 -6.31
CA ASP A 331 -3.88 7.01 -5.00
C ASP A 331 -3.37 6.13 -3.84
N ALA A 332 -2.75 5.00 -4.16
CA ALA A 332 -2.05 4.13 -3.22
C ALA A 332 -0.70 3.72 -3.81
N PRO A 333 0.27 3.29 -2.98
CA PRO A 333 1.57 2.84 -3.44
C PRO A 333 1.48 1.77 -4.52
N VAL A 334 2.36 1.86 -5.53
CA VAL A 334 2.33 0.91 -6.65
C VAL A 334 3.51 -0.06 -6.56
N ILE A 335 3.20 -1.34 -6.72
CA ILE A 335 4.17 -2.44 -6.78
C ILE A 335 4.29 -2.90 -8.24
N ALA A 336 5.51 -2.90 -8.77
CA ALA A 336 5.77 -3.36 -10.12
C ALA A 336 5.72 -4.90 -10.18
N LEU A 337 4.88 -5.44 -11.07
CA LEU A 337 4.70 -6.88 -11.26
C LEU A 337 4.76 -7.24 -12.76
N GLY A 338 5.29 -8.43 -13.04
CA GLY A 338 5.33 -8.99 -14.40
C GLY A 338 6.68 -8.81 -15.07
N GLY A 339 7.41 -9.92 -15.21
CA GLY A 339 8.73 -9.98 -15.86
C GLY A 339 9.89 -9.39 -15.07
N VAL A 340 9.63 -8.73 -13.95
CA VAL A 340 10.64 -8.09 -13.09
C VAL A 340 11.31 -9.07 -12.12
N ALA A 341 12.51 -8.71 -11.65
CA ALA A 341 13.31 -9.43 -10.67
C ALA A 341 13.56 -8.59 -9.40
N PRO A 342 14.04 -9.18 -8.30
CA PRO A 342 14.46 -8.42 -7.11
C PRO A 342 15.52 -7.36 -7.39
N THR A 343 16.40 -7.60 -8.37
CA THR A 343 17.47 -6.69 -8.80
C THR A 343 16.96 -5.44 -9.51
N ASP A 344 15.72 -5.45 -10.01
CA ASP A 344 15.12 -4.35 -10.75
C ASP A 344 14.49 -3.28 -9.85
N LEU A 345 14.62 -3.42 -8.51
CA LEU A 345 14.00 -2.52 -7.54
C LEU A 345 14.39 -1.05 -7.78
N ALA A 346 15.68 -0.78 -8.00
CA ALA A 346 16.15 0.60 -8.19
C ALA A 346 15.59 1.22 -9.48
N GLU A 347 15.54 0.43 -10.57
CA GLU A 347 14.90 0.85 -11.83
C GLU A 347 13.39 1.08 -11.60
N ALA A 348 12.70 0.14 -10.97
CA ALA A 348 11.28 0.26 -10.66
C ALA A 348 10.96 1.52 -9.85
N GLN A 349 11.80 1.85 -8.87
CA GLN A 349 11.67 3.07 -8.07
C GLN A 349 11.83 4.34 -8.91
N SER A 350 12.74 4.36 -9.88
CA SER A 350 12.91 5.49 -10.79
C SER A 350 11.68 5.74 -11.68
N PHE A 351 10.83 4.72 -11.87
CA PHE A 351 9.55 4.80 -12.57
C PHE A 351 8.34 4.97 -11.66
N GLY A 352 8.53 5.09 -10.34
CA GLY A 352 7.45 5.37 -9.39
C GLY A 352 6.92 4.15 -8.62
N ALA A 353 7.51 2.96 -8.75
CA ALA A 353 7.19 1.83 -7.89
C ALA A 353 7.83 1.99 -6.51
N ILE A 354 7.16 1.52 -5.46
CA ILE A 354 7.78 1.43 -4.13
C ILE A 354 8.40 0.05 -3.87
N SER A 355 8.00 -0.93 -4.65
CA SER A 355 8.31 -2.34 -4.45
C SER A 355 8.24 -3.10 -5.77
N VAL A 356 8.85 -4.27 -5.81
CA VAL A 356 8.74 -5.22 -6.92
C VAL A 356 8.11 -6.52 -6.44
N ALA A 357 7.35 -7.18 -7.30
CA ALA A 357 6.71 -8.46 -7.01
C ALA A 357 6.96 -9.48 -8.12
N GLY A 358 7.05 -10.75 -7.75
CA GLY A 358 7.21 -11.79 -8.74
C GLY A 358 7.20 -13.20 -8.17
N ILE A 359 7.31 -14.18 -9.06
CA ILE A 359 7.23 -15.59 -8.74
C ILE A 359 8.65 -16.20 -8.76
N ARG A 360 9.09 -16.73 -9.90
CA ARG A 360 10.25 -17.60 -10.02
C ARG A 360 11.59 -16.96 -9.67
N GLN A 361 11.75 -15.66 -9.91
CA GLN A 361 13.00 -14.94 -9.61
C GLN A 361 13.08 -14.49 -8.15
N PHE A 362 11.97 -14.56 -7.41
CA PHE A 362 11.86 -14.18 -6.01
C PHE A 362 11.91 -15.36 -5.06
N LEU A 363 11.85 -16.58 -5.59
CA LEU A 363 11.99 -17.83 -4.83
C LEU A 363 13.46 -18.25 -4.77
N GLU A 364 13.90 -18.75 -3.61
CA GLU A 364 15.24 -19.29 -3.46
C GLU A 364 15.42 -20.52 -4.36
N LYS A 365 16.58 -20.60 -5.01
CA LYS A 365 16.95 -21.76 -5.83
C LYS A 365 17.64 -22.78 -4.94
N PHE A 366 17.22 -24.03 -5.05
CA PHE A 366 17.91 -25.17 -4.43
C PHE A 366 18.76 -25.86 -5.49
N ASN A 367 20.00 -26.13 -5.16
CA ASN A 367 20.87 -27.01 -5.93
C ASN A 367 20.52 -28.47 -5.65
#